data_930f44d4f82d5f7751ba35d5fb13ee9c
#
_entry.id   930f44d4f82d5f7751ba35d5fb13ee9c
#
_cell.length_a   1.000
_cell.length_b   1.000
_cell.length_c   1.000
_cell.angle_alpha   90.00
_cell.angle_beta   90.00
_cell.angle_gamma   90.00
#
_symmetry.space_group_name_H-M   'P 1'
#
loop_
_entity.id
_entity.type
_entity.pdbx_description
1 polymer ?
#
loop_
_entity_poly.entity_id
_entity_poly.type
_entity_poly.pdbx_seq_one_letter_code
_entity_poly.pdbx_strand_id
1 'polypeptide(L)'
;GDVLGYKLSDWKYTKLADGKFNGKDCYMIEAMPINNTVKSDFGYSKRRMCILKDNFVTATIDIWDTAGKPLKHIEFTDIRSYGKVKPRWQAMKSMAKNLQTQHMTQVIVNDFAAEKTLSDKLFSPQSLEK
;
A
#
# COMPACT_ATOMS: atom_id res chain seq x y z
N GLY A 1 2.16 6.56 -11.77
CA GLY A 1 2.16 6.85 -10.79
C GLY A 1 1.51 7.97 -10.00
N ASP A 2 0.63 8.73 -10.62
CA ASP A 2 0.07 9.90 -9.93
C ASP A 2 -1.31 9.64 -9.33
N VAL A 3 -1.73 8.40 -9.24
CA VAL A 3 -3.04 8.05 -8.71
C VAL A 3 -3.26 8.60 -7.30
N LEU A 4 -2.18 8.66 -6.51
CA LEU A 4 -2.22 9.20 -5.15
C LEU A 4 -1.55 10.57 -5.05
N GLY A 5 -1.30 11.23 -6.18
CA GLY A 5 -0.60 12.50 -6.20
C GLY A 5 0.92 12.40 -6.08
N TYR A 6 1.46 11.19 -6.12
CA TYR A 6 2.91 10.99 -6.08
C TYR A 6 3.52 11.06 -7.45
N LYS A 7 4.74 11.58 -7.51
CA LYS A 7 5.65 11.35 -8.63
C LYS A 7 6.76 10.43 -8.15
N LEU A 8 7.23 9.55 -9.01
CA LEU A 8 8.33 8.66 -8.64
C LEU A 8 9.58 9.46 -8.22
N SER A 9 9.80 10.61 -8.84
CA SER A 9 10.93 11.47 -8.53
C SER A 9 10.85 12.15 -7.16
N ASP A 10 9.67 12.15 -6.51
CA ASP A 10 9.49 12.75 -5.18
C ASP A 10 9.96 11.83 -4.05
N TRP A 11 10.26 10.56 -4.36
CA TRP A 11 10.59 9.56 -3.36
C TRP A 11 11.90 8.87 -3.70
N LYS A 12 12.67 8.59 -2.67
CA LYS A 12 13.85 7.75 -2.77
C LYS A 12 13.48 6.34 -2.30
N TYR A 13 13.70 5.36 -3.18
CA TYR A 13 13.38 3.97 -2.90
C TYR A 13 14.63 3.18 -2.55
N THR A 14 14.54 2.34 -1.54
CA THR A 14 15.62 1.47 -1.10
C THR A 14 15.08 0.06 -0.93
N LYS A 15 15.76 -0.92 -1.52
CA LYS A 15 15.42 -2.32 -1.32
C LYS A 15 16.10 -2.79 -0.04
N LEU A 16 15.30 -3.33 0.88
CA LEU A 16 15.79 -3.89 2.14
C LEU A 16 15.95 -5.42 1.99
N ALA A 17 16.41 -6.07 3.06
CA ALA A 17 16.44 -7.53 3.10
C ALA A 17 15.03 -8.09 2.93
N ASP A 18 14.92 -9.23 2.24
CA ASP A 18 13.63 -9.87 2.00
C ASP A 18 12.91 -10.18 3.31
N GLY A 19 11.58 -10.11 3.27
CA GLY A 19 10.73 -10.42 4.40
C GLY A 19 9.73 -11.49 4.07
N LYS A 20 8.78 -11.70 4.97
CA LYS A 20 7.68 -12.66 4.78
C LYS A 20 6.37 -12.07 5.27
N PHE A 21 5.28 -12.44 4.59
CA PHE A 21 3.93 -12.14 5.03
C PHE A 21 3.07 -13.40 4.88
N ASN A 22 2.52 -13.87 5.99
CA ASN A 22 1.72 -15.10 6.04
C ASN A 22 2.44 -16.29 5.39
N GLY A 23 3.75 -16.42 5.66
CA GLY A 23 4.58 -17.52 5.14
C GLY A 23 5.05 -17.36 3.70
N LYS A 24 4.69 -16.25 3.03
CA LYS A 24 5.09 -15.99 1.66
C LYS A 24 6.21 -14.98 1.60
N ASP A 25 7.18 -15.21 0.72
CA ASP A 25 8.33 -14.34 0.59
C ASP A 25 7.95 -13.02 -0.07
N CYS A 26 8.52 -11.95 0.44
CA CYS A 26 8.30 -10.59 -0.06
C CYS A 26 9.61 -9.89 -0.35
N TYR A 27 9.58 -9.02 -1.37
CA TYR A 27 10.55 -7.93 -1.48
C TYR A 27 10.13 -6.83 -0.51
N MET A 28 11.07 -6.35 0.29
CA MET A 28 10.84 -5.23 1.21
C MET A 28 11.40 -3.96 0.60
N ILE A 29 10.55 -2.99 0.33
CA ILE A 29 10.93 -1.71 -0.27
C ILE A 29 10.59 -0.59 0.70
N GLU A 30 11.57 0.30 0.92
CA GLU A 30 11.37 1.48 1.74
C GLU A 30 11.36 2.72 0.86
N ALA A 31 10.40 3.61 1.06
CA ALA A 31 10.30 4.86 0.33
C ALA A 31 10.38 6.03 1.31
N MET A 32 11.23 6.99 1.01
CA MET A 32 11.40 8.21 1.79
C MET A 32 11.26 9.42 0.88
N PRO A 33 10.65 10.54 1.36
CA PRO A 33 10.60 11.78 0.59
C PRO A 33 12.01 12.28 0.29
N ILE A 34 12.22 12.83 -0.90
CA ILE A 34 13.53 13.33 -1.29
C ILE A 34 13.94 14.60 -0.55
N ASN A 35 12.98 15.34 0.00
CA ASN A 35 13.23 16.58 0.73
C ASN A 35 12.09 16.90 1.70
N ASN A 36 12.28 17.96 2.50
CA ASN A 36 11.30 18.33 3.51
C ASN A 36 9.99 18.87 2.93
N THR A 37 10.02 19.45 1.75
CA THR A 37 8.80 19.94 1.09
C THR A 37 7.89 18.76 0.73
N VAL A 38 8.45 17.73 0.11
CA VAL A 38 7.68 16.52 -0.23
C VAL A 38 7.17 15.86 1.05
N LYS A 39 8.02 15.74 2.06
CA LYS A 39 7.63 15.18 3.35
C LYS A 39 6.45 15.92 3.97
N SER A 40 6.48 17.24 3.96
CA SER A 40 5.41 18.07 4.51
C SER A 40 4.13 17.93 3.70
N ASP A 41 4.24 17.91 2.36
CA ASP A 41 3.09 17.82 1.48
C ASP A 41 2.31 16.52 1.64
N PHE A 42 3.01 15.40 1.85
CA PHE A 42 2.37 14.10 1.99
C PHE A 42 2.10 13.69 3.43
N GLY A 43 2.73 14.35 4.40
CA GLY A 43 2.52 14.05 5.81
C GLY A 43 3.17 12.77 6.29
N TYR A 44 4.13 12.22 5.52
CA TYR A 44 4.83 10.97 5.86
C TYR A 44 6.33 11.19 5.81
N SER A 45 7.04 10.58 6.75
CA SER A 45 8.51 10.58 6.72
C SER A 45 9.06 9.36 6.02
N LYS A 46 8.30 8.26 5.99
CA LYS A 46 8.74 6.99 5.45
C LYS A 46 7.55 6.06 5.25
N ARG A 47 7.64 5.20 4.27
CA ARG A 47 6.73 4.06 4.14
C ARG A 47 7.54 2.84 3.73
N ARG A 48 7.09 1.67 4.16
CA ARG A 48 7.73 0.41 3.85
C ARG A 48 6.69 -0.55 3.31
N MET A 49 7.00 -1.19 2.19
CA MET A 49 6.08 -2.06 1.50
C MET A 49 6.63 -3.48 1.44
N CYS A 50 5.76 -4.44 1.69
CA CYS A 50 6.05 -5.86 1.48
C CYS A 50 5.36 -6.26 0.18
N ILE A 51 6.14 -6.58 -0.84
CA ILE A 51 5.64 -6.92 -2.18
C ILE A 51 5.89 -8.40 -2.41
N LEU A 52 4.81 -9.17 -2.61
CA LEU A 52 4.90 -10.62 -2.78
C LEU A 52 5.73 -10.97 -4.02
N LYS A 53 6.64 -11.92 -3.86
CA LYS A 53 7.50 -12.35 -4.97
C LYS A 53 6.74 -13.12 -6.04
N ASP A 54 5.68 -13.82 -5.67
CA ASP A 54 4.93 -14.68 -6.58
C ASP A 54 4.15 -13.89 -7.63
N ASN A 55 3.61 -12.74 -7.27
CA ASN A 55 2.66 -12.04 -8.13
C ASN A 55 2.83 -10.51 -8.09
N PHE A 56 3.82 -10.00 -7.38
CA PHE A 56 4.14 -8.58 -7.23
C PHE A 56 3.00 -7.75 -6.63
N VAL A 57 2.08 -8.39 -5.92
CA VAL A 57 1.04 -7.68 -5.18
C VAL A 57 1.64 -7.12 -3.90
N THR A 58 1.33 -5.87 -3.58
CA THR A 58 1.71 -5.32 -2.29
C THR A 58 0.86 -5.95 -1.20
N ALA A 59 1.50 -6.65 -0.28
CA ALA A 59 0.82 -7.34 0.81
C ALA A 59 0.61 -6.43 2.02
N THR A 60 1.62 -5.62 2.35
CA THR A 60 1.52 -4.68 3.47
C THR A 60 2.15 -3.35 3.14
N ILE A 61 1.67 -2.29 3.78
CA ILE A 61 2.29 -0.98 3.76
C ILE A 61 2.33 -0.47 5.19
N ASP A 62 3.51 -0.11 5.66
CA ASP A 62 3.71 0.57 6.93
C ASP A 62 4.10 2.01 6.66
N ILE A 63 3.50 2.94 7.39
CA ILE A 63 3.67 4.36 7.17
C ILE A 63 4.03 5.03 8.50
N TRP A 64 5.04 5.91 8.46
CA TRP A 64 5.50 6.71 9.60
C TRP A 64 5.13 8.17 9.36
N ASP A 65 4.75 8.86 10.43
CA ASP A 65 4.42 10.28 10.35
C ASP A 65 5.67 11.15 10.15
N THR A 66 5.48 12.46 10.04
CA THR A 66 6.59 13.39 9.82
C THR A 66 7.56 13.48 10.99
N ALA A 67 7.14 13.05 12.17
CA ALA A 67 8.00 12.98 13.35
C ALA A 67 8.74 11.63 13.47
N GLY A 68 8.49 10.70 12.54
CA GLY A 68 9.13 9.38 12.54
C GLY A 68 8.42 8.35 13.40
N LYS A 69 7.20 8.62 13.86
CA LYS A 69 6.43 7.68 14.66
C LYS A 69 5.53 6.81 13.77
N PRO A 70 5.35 5.53 14.11
CA PRO A 70 4.43 4.67 13.36
C PRO A 70 3.03 5.28 13.31
N LEU A 71 2.49 5.42 12.11
CA LEU A 71 1.19 6.05 11.90
C LEU A 71 0.14 5.07 11.42
N LYS A 72 0.44 4.29 10.39
CA LYS A 72 -0.52 3.37 9.77
C LYS A 72 0.12 2.05 9.41
N HIS A 73 -0.66 0.99 9.48
CA HIS A 73 -0.34 -0.32 8.96
C HIS A 73 -1.51 -0.78 8.10
N ILE A 74 -1.23 -1.14 6.85
CA ILE A 74 -2.23 -1.58 5.89
C ILE A 74 -1.88 -2.98 5.43
N GLU A 75 -2.88 -3.90 5.46
CA GLU A 75 -2.74 -5.25 4.94
C GLU A 75 -3.70 -5.46 3.78
N PHE A 76 -3.19 -6.10 2.73
CA PHE A 76 -3.96 -6.49 1.57
C PHE A 76 -4.06 -8.00 1.53
N THR A 77 -5.27 -8.53 1.52
CA THR A 77 -5.53 -9.96 1.62
C THR A 77 -6.55 -10.42 0.59
N ASP A 78 -6.85 -11.72 0.59
CA ASP A 78 -7.76 -12.33 -0.37
C ASP A 78 -7.34 -11.99 -1.81
N ILE A 79 -6.11 -12.37 -2.14
CA ILE A 79 -5.49 -12.03 -3.42
C ILE A 79 -5.97 -13.02 -4.46
N ARG A 80 -6.58 -12.50 -5.53
CA ARG A 80 -7.14 -13.32 -6.61
C ARG A 80 -6.57 -12.91 -7.94
N SER A 81 -6.48 -13.86 -8.85
CA SER A 81 -6.11 -13.60 -10.24
C SER A 81 -7.35 -13.44 -11.10
N TYR A 82 -7.24 -12.66 -12.14
CA TYR A 82 -8.29 -12.49 -13.15
C TYR A 82 -7.64 -12.26 -14.51
N GLY A 83 -8.44 -12.42 -15.58
CA GLY A 83 -7.96 -12.32 -16.93
C GLY A 83 -7.60 -13.69 -17.51
N LYS A 84 -8.00 -13.94 -18.77
CA LYS A 84 -7.80 -15.24 -19.40
C LYS A 84 -6.46 -15.34 -20.11
N VAL A 85 -6.00 -14.25 -20.71
CA VAL A 85 -4.79 -14.26 -21.56
C VAL A 85 -3.57 -13.83 -20.74
N LYS A 86 -3.69 -12.78 -19.94
CA LYS A 86 -2.65 -12.31 -19.04
C LYS A 86 -3.24 -12.25 -17.65
N PRO A 87 -2.93 -13.22 -16.79
CA PRO A 87 -3.41 -13.16 -15.39
C PRO A 87 -2.94 -11.89 -14.71
N ARG A 88 -3.87 -11.19 -14.10
CA ARG A 88 -3.61 -10.05 -13.22
C ARG A 88 -4.01 -10.44 -11.82
N TRP A 89 -3.35 -9.84 -10.86
CA TRP A 89 -3.56 -10.15 -9.46
C TRP A 89 -4.12 -8.93 -8.74
N GLN A 90 -5.08 -9.17 -7.87
CA GLN A 90 -5.78 -8.11 -7.14
C GLN A 90 -6.08 -8.58 -5.74
N ALA A 91 -5.82 -7.72 -4.76
CA ALA A 91 -6.28 -7.96 -3.40
C ALA A 91 -7.74 -7.55 -3.29
N MET A 92 -8.55 -8.44 -2.78
CA MET A 92 -9.99 -8.22 -2.63
C MET A 92 -10.35 -7.61 -1.28
N LYS A 93 -9.43 -7.61 -0.33
CA LYS A 93 -9.62 -7.00 0.98
C LYS A 93 -8.42 -6.14 1.32
N SER A 94 -8.68 -5.00 1.94
CA SER A 94 -7.64 -4.24 2.60
C SER A 94 -8.11 -3.85 3.98
N MET A 95 -7.18 -3.83 4.92
CA MET A 95 -7.43 -3.40 6.29
C MET A 95 -6.37 -2.38 6.64
N ALA A 96 -6.81 -1.17 7.00
CA ALA A 96 -5.93 -0.10 7.43
C ALA A 96 -6.15 0.17 8.91
N LYS A 97 -5.07 0.16 9.68
CA LYS A 97 -5.11 0.51 11.09
C LYS A 97 -4.29 1.76 11.32
N ASN A 98 -4.92 2.77 11.92
CA ASN A 98 -4.20 3.94 12.40
C ASN A 98 -3.64 3.60 13.79
N LEU A 99 -2.31 3.56 13.89
CA LEU A 99 -1.64 3.11 15.12
C LEU A 99 -1.67 4.14 16.23
N GLN A 100 -2.00 5.38 15.91
CA GLN A 100 -2.06 6.46 16.90
C GLN A 100 -3.46 6.64 17.48
N THR A 101 -4.49 6.45 16.66
CA THR A 101 -5.89 6.57 17.08
C THR A 101 -6.57 5.23 17.33
N GLN A 102 -5.94 4.12 16.92
CA GLN A 102 -6.49 2.76 16.99
C GLN A 102 -7.71 2.53 16.08
N HIS A 103 -8.02 3.46 15.18
CA HIS A 103 -9.08 3.26 14.22
C HIS A 103 -8.71 2.22 13.18
N MET A 104 -9.68 1.40 12.79
CA MET A 104 -9.52 0.39 11.74
C MET A 104 -10.55 0.63 10.65
N THR A 105 -10.10 0.48 9.41
CA THR A 105 -10.94 0.58 8.22
C THR A 105 -10.74 -0.65 7.38
N GLN A 106 -11.83 -1.30 6.96
CA GLN A 106 -11.77 -2.43 6.06
C GLN A 106 -12.47 -2.09 4.76
N VAL A 107 -11.84 -2.41 3.65
CA VAL A 107 -12.42 -2.27 2.32
C VAL A 107 -12.49 -3.64 1.68
N ILE A 108 -13.67 -4.02 1.20
CA ILE A 108 -13.90 -5.29 0.53
C ILE A 108 -14.33 -5.00 -0.90
N VAL A 109 -13.68 -5.66 -1.84
CA VAL A 109 -14.01 -5.56 -3.26
C VAL A 109 -14.80 -6.81 -3.65
N ASN A 110 -15.98 -6.62 -4.17
CA ASN A 110 -16.90 -7.72 -4.45
C ASN A 110 -16.98 -8.13 -5.91
N ASP A 111 -16.41 -7.35 -6.83
CA ASP A 111 -16.57 -7.58 -8.26
C ASP A 111 -15.33 -7.22 -9.06
N PHE A 112 -14.76 -8.20 -9.75
CA PHE A 112 -13.64 -7.99 -10.66
C PHE A 112 -14.03 -7.27 -11.96
N ALA A 113 -15.30 -7.27 -12.35
CA ALA A 113 -15.71 -6.68 -13.61
C ALA A 113 -15.51 -5.16 -13.65
N ALA A 114 -15.36 -4.51 -12.51
CA ALA A 114 -15.15 -3.08 -12.39
C ALA A 114 -13.70 -2.76 -11.99
N GLU A 115 -12.73 -3.47 -12.54
CA GLU A 115 -11.34 -3.39 -12.08
C GLU A 115 -10.74 -1.98 -12.06
N LYS A 116 -11.06 -1.13 -13.04
CA LYS A 116 -10.58 0.26 -13.05
C LYS A 116 -11.13 1.07 -11.89
N THR A 117 -12.41 0.85 -11.60
CA THR A 117 -13.07 1.51 -10.47
C THR A 117 -12.57 0.93 -9.15
N LEU A 118 -12.19 -0.36 -9.13
CA LEU A 118 -11.69 -1.01 -7.94
C LEU A 118 -10.42 -0.36 -7.42
N SER A 119 -9.48 -0.08 -8.31
CA SER A 119 -8.23 0.58 -7.93
C SER A 119 -8.50 1.92 -7.27
N ASP A 120 -9.39 2.72 -7.84
CA ASP A 120 -9.75 4.02 -7.28
C ASP A 120 -10.41 3.90 -5.92
N LYS A 121 -11.30 2.93 -5.74
CA LYS A 121 -11.98 2.71 -4.47
C LYS A 121 -11.01 2.25 -3.38
N LEU A 122 -10.10 1.35 -3.70
CA LEU A 122 -9.15 0.82 -2.72
C LEU A 122 -8.21 1.89 -2.18
N PHE A 123 -7.85 2.86 -3.01
CA PHE A 123 -6.91 3.90 -2.64
C PHE A 123 -7.55 5.25 -2.39
N SER A 124 -8.88 5.31 -2.36
CA SER A 124 -9.60 6.53 -2.03
C SER A 124 -9.32 6.92 -0.58
N PRO A 125 -9.01 8.19 -0.29
CA PRO A 125 -8.84 8.63 1.10
C PRO A 125 -10.04 8.32 1.97
N GLN A 126 -11.23 8.43 1.42
CA GLN A 126 -12.47 8.14 2.16
C GLN A 126 -12.55 6.68 2.59
N SER A 127 -12.02 5.76 1.77
CA SER A 127 -12.02 4.35 2.09
C SER A 127 -11.03 4.00 3.19
N LEU A 128 -9.97 4.78 3.34
CA LEU A 128 -8.89 4.51 4.29
C LEU A 128 -9.03 5.24 5.61
N GLU A 129 -9.88 6.26 5.68
CA GLU A 129 -10.00 7.12 6.86
C GLU A 129 -11.12 6.72 7.82
N LYS A 130 -11.99 5.84 7.41
CA LYS A 130 -13.13 5.45 8.25
C LYS A 130 -12.75 4.32 9.25
#